data_823bbb3e5ed8089fa3cf5b6afd11eaa5
#
_entry.id   823bbb3e5ed8089fa3cf5b6afd11eaa5
#
_cell.length_a   1.000
_cell.length_b   1.000
_cell.length_c   1.000
_cell.angle_alpha   90.00
_cell.angle_beta   90.00
_cell.angle_gamma   90.00
#
_symmetry.space_group_name_H-M   'P 1'
#
loop_
_entity.id
_entity.type
_entity.pdbx_description
1 polymer ?
#
loop_
_entity_poly.entity_id
_entity_poly.type
_entity_poly.pdbx_seq_one_letter_code
_entity_poly.pdbx_strand_id
1 'polypeptide(L)'
;MLTLRTSQERGYADHGWLKSFHSFSFAGYYDPKHMGWGNLRVINEDRIAPGTGFGTHGHRDMEIVSYVISGNLAHKDSMGNVKGIPPGDVQRMSAGSGVQHSEFNHAPNDTTHFLQIWIEPNVTGIPPSYEQKTFVDTEKQGVLRLVASPDAAQGSVKIHADARMYSGLFDGDQTATLELGARRKGYVHLVRGVLEVNGTVLQSGDAALLHEEPRITLAHGKDAEVLVFDLQD
;
A
#
# COMPACT_ATOMS: atom_id res chain seq x y z
N MET A 1 -19.30 -6.28 -8.53
CA MET A 1 -19.39 -7.30 -7.44
C MET A 1 -18.29 -6.99 -6.42
N LEU A 2 -18.65 -6.95 -5.11
CA LEU A 2 -17.70 -6.74 -4.01
C LEU A 2 -17.47 -8.07 -3.29
N THR A 3 -16.21 -8.41 -3.02
CA THR A 3 -15.80 -9.54 -2.18
C THR A 3 -15.04 -8.99 -0.98
N LEU A 4 -15.52 -9.28 0.23
CA LEU A 4 -14.82 -8.94 1.47
C LEU A 4 -13.72 -9.97 1.72
N ARG A 5 -12.51 -9.49 2.05
CA ARG A 5 -11.41 -10.27 2.61
C ARG A 5 -11.11 -9.77 4.01
N THR A 6 -11.44 -10.56 5.00
CA THR A 6 -11.24 -10.17 6.38
C THR A 6 -9.76 -10.22 6.77
N SER A 7 -9.37 -9.39 7.72
CA SER A 7 -8.00 -9.33 8.24
C SER A 7 -7.51 -10.68 8.77
N GLN A 8 -8.43 -11.50 9.30
CA GLN A 8 -8.14 -12.82 9.87
C GLN A 8 -7.86 -13.91 8.81
N GLU A 9 -8.27 -13.67 7.55
CA GLU A 9 -8.03 -14.60 6.43
C GLU A 9 -6.67 -14.39 5.77
N ARG A 10 -5.94 -13.34 6.16
CA ARG A 10 -4.61 -13.05 5.62
C ARG A 10 -3.59 -14.07 6.10
N GLY A 11 -2.55 -14.30 5.29
CA GLY A 11 -1.38 -15.05 5.75
C GLY A 11 -0.69 -14.34 6.92
N TYR A 12 -0.08 -15.09 7.82
CA TYR A 12 0.68 -14.56 8.94
C TYR A 12 2.04 -15.22 9.04
N ALA A 13 3.08 -14.42 9.25
CA ALA A 13 4.43 -14.87 9.56
C ALA A 13 4.97 -14.10 10.77
N ASP A 14 5.63 -14.84 11.68
CA ASP A 14 6.33 -14.26 12.83
C ASP A 14 7.77 -14.78 12.84
N HIS A 15 8.72 -13.85 12.65
CA HIS A 15 10.15 -14.12 12.64
C HIS A 15 10.85 -13.60 13.91
N GLY A 16 10.07 -13.27 14.97
CA GLY A 16 10.54 -12.66 16.19
C GLY A 16 10.74 -11.14 16.03
N TRP A 17 11.58 -10.74 15.10
CA TRP A 17 11.84 -9.32 14.81
C TRP A 17 10.83 -8.69 13.84
N LEU A 18 10.14 -9.51 13.05
CA LEU A 18 9.13 -9.11 12.07
C LEU A 18 7.85 -9.89 12.31
N LYS A 19 6.73 -9.17 12.43
CA LYS A 19 5.38 -9.72 12.28
C LYS A 19 4.79 -9.20 10.99
N SER A 20 4.39 -10.10 10.09
CA SER A 20 3.92 -9.76 8.75
C SER A 20 2.58 -10.42 8.45
N PHE A 21 1.61 -9.63 7.95
CA PHE A 21 0.31 -10.10 7.50
C PHE A 21 0.22 -9.93 5.99
N HIS A 22 -0.04 -11.03 5.27
CA HIS A 22 0.00 -11.08 3.81
C HIS A 22 -1.42 -11.09 3.23
N SER A 23 -1.79 -10.04 2.51
CA SER A 23 -3.07 -10.00 1.78
C SER A 23 -3.10 -10.96 0.59
N PHE A 24 -1.95 -11.19 -0.02
CA PHE A 24 -1.74 -12.11 -1.14
C PHE A 24 -0.61 -13.09 -0.84
N SER A 25 -0.50 -14.15 -1.65
CA SER A 25 0.58 -15.13 -1.54
C SER A 25 1.94 -14.44 -1.65
N PHE A 26 2.77 -14.66 -0.64
CA PHE A 26 4.08 -14.03 -0.52
C PHE A 26 5.01 -14.90 0.34
N ALA A 27 6.30 -15.00 -0.04
CA ALA A 27 7.30 -15.81 0.65
C ALA A 27 6.80 -17.25 0.94
N GLY A 28 6.70 -17.64 2.21
CA GLY A 28 6.23 -18.95 2.63
C GLY A 28 4.70 -19.10 2.69
N TYR A 29 3.94 -18.02 2.54
CA TYR A 29 2.48 -18.07 2.49
C TYR A 29 1.98 -18.29 1.07
N TYR A 30 1.20 -19.34 0.86
CA TYR A 30 0.61 -19.66 -0.44
C TYR A 30 -0.89 -19.93 -0.33
N ASP A 31 -1.68 -19.12 -1.02
CA ASP A 31 -3.12 -19.30 -1.23
C ASP A 31 -3.45 -19.05 -2.70
N PRO A 32 -3.82 -20.09 -3.48
CA PRO A 32 -4.06 -19.94 -4.92
C PRO A 32 -5.27 -19.05 -5.26
N LYS A 33 -6.14 -18.75 -4.29
CA LYS A 33 -7.26 -17.82 -4.46
C LYS A 33 -6.84 -16.36 -4.28
N HIS A 34 -5.66 -16.13 -3.71
CA HIS A 34 -5.14 -14.82 -3.36
C HIS A 34 -3.70 -14.64 -3.85
N MET A 35 -3.53 -14.62 -5.17
CA MET A 35 -2.22 -14.43 -5.83
C MET A 35 -1.94 -12.95 -6.15
N GLY A 36 -2.98 -12.12 -6.18
CA GLY A 36 -2.97 -10.71 -6.53
C GLY A 36 -4.39 -10.25 -6.87
N TRP A 37 -4.54 -8.96 -7.23
CA TRP A 37 -5.80 -8.41 -7.71
C TRP A 37 -5.53 -7.34 -8.79
N GLY A 38 -5.94 -7.61 -10.04
CA GLY A 38 -5.44 -6.85 -11.17
C GLY A 38 -3.90 -6.90 -11.17
N ASN A 39 -3.26 -5.77 -11.36
CA ASN A 39 -1.81 -5.65 -11.28
C ASN A 39 -1.26 -5.36 -9.85
N LEU A 40 -2.10 -5.40 -8.82
CA LEU A 40 -1.67 -5.33 -7.41
C LEU A 40 -1.21 -6.72 -6.94
N ARG A 41 0.09 -6.87 -6.67
CA ARG A 41 0.71 -8.17 -6.39
C ARG A 41 0.94 -8.43 -4.91
N VAL A 42 1.26 -7.40 -4.13
CA VAL A 42 1.57 -7.53 -2.70
C VAL A 42 0.94 -6.39 -1.92
N ILE A 43 0.33 -6.72 -0.79
CA ILE A 43 0.15 -5.85 0.37
C ILE A 43 0.53 -6.68 1.59
N ASN A 44 1.69 -6.36 2.17
CA ASN A 44 2.10 -6.89 3.46
C ASN A 44 1.99 -5.79 4.50
N GLU A 45 1.37 -6.10 5.61
CA GLU A 45 1.33 -5.23 6.79
C GLU A 45 2.39 -5.72 7.76
N ASP A 46 3.45 -4.92 7.89
CA ASP A 46 4.68 -5.30 8.56
C ASP A 46 4.89 -4.49 9.85
N ARG A 47 5.29 -5.17 10.90
CA ARG A 47 5.73 -4.60 12.17
C ARG A 47 7.14 -5.04 12.47
N ILE A 48 8.08 -4.10 12.40
CA ILE A 48 9.52 -4.34 12.61
C ILE A 48 9.90 -3.90 14.03
N ALA A 49 10.52 -4.80 14.78
CA ALA A 49 11.03 -4.52 16.13
C ALA A 49 12.16 -3.46 16.10
N PRO A 50 12.39 -2.72 17.21
CA PRO A 50 13.45 -1.74 17.30
C PRO A 50 14.84 -2.32 16.95
N GLY A 51 15.62 -1.56 16.20
CA GLY A 51 17.01 -1.92 15.84
C GLY A 51 17.15 -3.10 14.88
N THR A 52 16.06 -3.52 14.23
CA THR A 52 16.04 -4.65 13.29
C THR A 52 15.51 -4.24 11.92
N GLY A 53 15.52 -5.14 10.95
CA GLY A 53 14.98 -4.86 9.62
C GLY A 53 15.40 -5.87 8.58
N PHE A 54 15.01 -5.60 7.33
CA PHE A 54 15.38 -6.40 6.18
C PHE A 54 16.81 -6.05 5.73
N GLY A 55 17.70 -7.04 5.74
CA GLY A 55 19.04 -6.93 5.18
C GLY A 55 19.00 -6.65 3.67
N THR A 56 20.16 -6.36 3.09
CA THR A 56 20.27 -6.07 1.65
C THR A 56 19.76 -7.23 0.81
N HIS A 57 18.79 -6.93 -0.04
CA HIS A 57 18.17 -7.88 -0.99
C HIS A 57 17.83 -7.17 -2.30
N GLY A 58 17.59 -7.95 -3.35
CA GLY A 58 17.41 -7.43 -4.70
C GLY A 58 15.98 -7.52 -5.19
N HIS A 59 15.59 -6.55 -6.06
CA HIS A 59 14.34 -6.54 -6.80
C HIS A 59 14.60 -6.25 -8.27
N ARG A 60 13.68 -6.70 -9.12
CA ARG A 60 13.65 -6.42 -10.55
C ARG A 60 12.21 -6.28 -11.01
N ASP A 61 11.98 -5.33 -11.92
CA ASP A 61 10.72 -5.14 -12.64
C ASP A 61 9.49 -5.15 -11.72
N MET A 62 9.54 -4.32 -10.66
CA MET A 62 8.45 -4.14 -9.71
C MET A 62 8.38 -2.68 -9.26
N GLU A 63 7.18 -2.16 -9.14
CA GLU A 63 6.90 -0.88 -8.47
C GLU A 63 6.64 -1.19 -7.00
N ILE A 64 7.53 -0.74 -6.12
CA ILE A 64 7.50 -1.00 -4.69
C ILE A 64 7.17 0.31 -3.97
N VAL A 65 6.11 0.29 -3.17
CA VAL A 65 5.64 1.45 -2.41
C VAL A 65 5.63 1.09 -0.94
N SER A 66 6.28 1.94 -0.11
CA SER A 66 6.21 1.86 1.35
C SER A 66 5.29 2.97 1.86
N TYR A 67 4.28 2.59 2.66
CA TYR A 67 3.34 3.47 3.33
C TYR A 67 3.47 3.28 4.85
N VAL A 68 4.08 4.24 5.53
CA VAL A 68 4.39 4.13 6.96
C VAL A 68 3.20 4.64 7.79
N ILE A 69 2.71 3.78 8.69
CA ILE A 69 1.57 4.05 9.57
C ILE A 69 2.07 4.64 10.90
N SER A 70 3.15 4.07 11.47
CA SER A 70 3.78 4.59 12.67
C SER A 70 5.26 4.22 12.73
N GLY A 71 6.03 4.96 13.52
CA GLY A 71 7.47 4.80 13.62
C GLY A 71 8.22 5.53 12.51
N ASN A 72 9.35 5.01 12.07
CA ASN A 72 10.18 5.59 11.01
C ASN A 72 10.95 4.46 10.31
N LEU A 73 10.61 4.20 9.05
CA LEU A 73 11.29 3.21 8.24
C LEU A 73 12.54 3.83 7.60
N ALA A 74 13.72 3.28 7.87
CA ALA A 74 14.95 3.71 7.21
C ALA A 74 15.20 2.87 5.96
N HIS A 75 15.40 3.52 4.83
CA HIS A 75 15.69 2.93 3.53
C HIS A 75 17.11 3.26 3.07
N LYS A 76 17.80 2.26 2.50
CA LYS A 76 19.07 2.44 1.80
C LYS A 76 19.09 1.56 0.57
N ASP A 77 19.54 2.11 -0.58
CA ASP A 77 19.61 1.36 -1.84
C ASP A 77 20.95 1.51 -2.60
N SER A 78 21.10 0.69 -3.63
CA SER A 78 22.27 0.69 -4.52
C SER A 78 22.39 1.90 -5.44
N MET A 79 21.36 2.75 -5.51
CA MET A 79 21.37 4.02 -6.24
C MET A 79 21.99 5.16 -5.40
N GLY A 80 22.27 4.90 -4.10
CA GLY A 80 22.84 5.87 -3.17
C GLY A 80 21.83 6.61 -2.31
N ASN A 81 20.54 6.26 -2.38
CA ASN A 81 19.53 6.83 -1.48
C ASN A 81 19.71 6.28 -0.07
N VAL A 82 19.71 7.18 0.93
CA VAL A 82 19.64 6.87 2.35
C VAL A 82 18.62 7.83 2.95
N LYS A 83 17.45 7.33 3.32
CA LYS A 83 16.29 8.11 3.72
C LYS A 83 15.55 7.50 4.90
N GLY A 84 14.98 8.37 5.75
CA GLY A 84 13.90 8.00 6.65
C GLY A 84 12.56 8.24 5.98
N ILE A 85 11.60 7.37 6.24
CA ILE A 85 10.23 7.43 5.73
C ILE A 85 9.31 7.51 6.95
N PRO A 86 8.96 8.71 7.41
CA PRO A 86 8.02 8.91 8.53
C PRO A 86 6.57 8.68 8.08
N PRO A 87 5.62 8.58 9.04
CA PRO A 87 4.20 8.62 8.73
C PRO A 87 3.82 9.85 7.93
N GLY A 88 2.90 9.67 6.97
CA GLY A 88 2.50 10.72 6.01
C GLY A 88 3.33 10.74 4.73
N ASP A 89 4.49 10.09 4.70
CA ASP A 89 5.27 9.92 3.47
C ASP A 89 4.83 8.68 2.71
N VAL A 90 4.85 8.81 1.39
CA VAL A 90 4.75 7.71 0.44
C VAL A 90 6.07 7.61 -0.31
N GLN A 91 6.76 6.50 -0.12
CA GLN A 91 8.00 6.20 -0.82
C GLN A 91 7.71 5.22 -1.96
N ARG A 92 8.29 5.47 -3.11
CA ARG A 92 8.25 4.59 -4.26
C ARG A 92 9.67 4.27 -4.75
N MET A 93 9.95 3.00 -4.95
CA MET A 93 11.14 2.48 -5.62
C MET A 93 10.69 1.68 -6.85
N SER A 94 11.03 2.16 -8.07
CA SER A 94 10.92 1.37 -9.28
C SER A 94 12.17 0.51 -9.40
N ALA A 95 12.01 -0.81 -9.34
CA ALA A 95 13.15 -1.73 -9.37
C ALA A 95 13.77 -1.84 -10.76
N GLY A 96 12.98 -1.73 -11.83
CA GLY A 96 13.44 -1.72 -13.22
C GLY A 96 14.45 -2.82 -13.53
N SER A 97 15.57 -2.48 -14.15
CA SER A 97 16.63 -3.43 -14.54
C SER A 97 17.33 -4.11 -13.35
N GLY A 98 17.08 -3.66 -12.13
CA GLY A 98 17.58 -4.25 -10.90
C GLY A 98 18.06 -3.20 -9.91
N VAL A 99 17.69 -3.40 -8.64
CA VAL A 99 18.12 -2.60 -7.50
C VAL A 99 18.33 -3.51 -6.30
N GLN A 100 19.28 -3.17 -5.43
CA GLN A 100 19.40 -3.77 -4.11
C GLN A 100 19.05 -2.72 -3.07
N HIS A 101 18.31 -3.11 -2.03
CA HIS A 101 17.97 -2.23 -0.93
C HIS A 101 17.90 -2.96 0.41
N SER A 102 17.83 -2.17 1.46
CA SER A 102 17.58 -2.61 2.83
C SER A 102 16.60 -1.67 3.50
N GLU A 103 15.79 -2.20 4.41
CA GLU A 103 14.79 -1.44 5.16
C GLU A 103 14.91 -1.79 6.64
N PHE A 104 15.10 -0.77 7.48
CA PHE A 104 15.42 -0.93 8.90
C PHE A 104 14.57 -0.03 9.78
N ASN A 105 14.23 -0.53 10.97
CA ASN A 105 13.72 0.29 12.05
C ASN A 105 14.89 0.73 12.94
N HIS A 106 15.33 1.97 12.79
CA HIS A 106 16.39 2.55 13.62
C HIS A 106 15.90 3.18 14.93
N ALA A 107 14.57 3.16 15.19
CA ALA A 107 14.07 3.63 16.48
C ALA A 107 14.61 2.75 17.61
N PRO A 108 15.02 3.34 18.75
CA PRO A 108 15.60 2.57 19.84
C PRO A 108 14.57 1.74 20.61
N ASN A 109 13.30 2.16 20.66
CA ASN A 109 12.28 1.55 21.50
C ASN A 109 10.94 1.32 20.81
N ASP A 110 10.70 1.92 19.63
CA ASP A 110 9.40 1.91 18.98
C ASP A 110 9.37 0.92 17.81
N THR A 111 8.28 0.17 17.70
CA THR A 111 8.01 -0.67 16.53
C THR A 111 7.65 0.21 15.33
N THR A 112 8.26 -0.03 14.19
CA THR A 112 7.82 0.57 12.92
C THR A 112 6.74 -0.30 12.30
N HIS A 113 5.59 0.33 11.99
CA HIS A 113 4.43 -0.29 11.38
C HIS A 113 4.17 0.35 10.01
N PHE A 114 4.17 -0.44 8.95
CA PHE A 114 4.01 0.05 7.59
C PHE A 114 3.37 -1.00 6.67
N LEU A 115 2.92 -0.56 5.51
CA LEU A 115 2.47 -1.42 4.42
C LEU A 115 3.54 -1.45 3.33
N GLN A 116 3.96 -2.65 2.95
CA GLN A 116 4.77 -2.91 1.77
C GLN A 116 3.84 -3.29 0.63
N ILE A 117 3.82 -2.48 -0.43
CA ILE A 117 2.88 -2.61 -1.55
C ILE A 117 3.69 -2.82 -2.83
N TRP A 118 3.36 -3.87 -3.59
CA TRP A 118 3.98 -4.14 -4.89
C TRP A 118 2.94 -4.11 -5.99
N ILE A 119 3.22 -3.34 -7.04
CA ILE A 119 2.38 -3.23 -8.23
C ILE A 119 3.21 -3.66 -9.44
N GLU A 120 2.66 -4.57 -10.26
CA GLU A 120 3.31 -5.04 -11.47
C GLU A 120 3.38 -3.90 -12.49
N PRO A 121 4.58 -3.57 -13.01
CA PRO A 121 4.74 -2.50 -13.96
C PRO A 121 4.23 -2.90 -15.35
N ASN A 122 3.84 -1.91 -16.16
CA ASN A 122 3.51 -2.08 -17.57
C ASN A 122 4.72 -1.91 -18.51
N VAL A 123 5.90 -1.63 -17.95
CA VAL A 123 7.17 -1.54 -18.68
C VAL A 123 8.29 -2.12 -17.82
N THR A 124 9.12 -2.98 -18.40
CA THR A 124 10.23 -3.67 -17.74
C THR A 124 11.59 -3.17 -18.20
N GLY A 125 12.65 -3.48 -17.44
CA GLY A 125 14.03 -3.17 -17.80
C GLY A 125 14.39 -1.68 -17.79
N ILE A 126 13.53 -0.80 -17.26
CA ILE A 126 13.82 0.64 -17.12
C ILE A 126 14.94 0.87 -16.10
N PRO A 127 15.64 2.01 -16.14
CA PRO A 127 16.54 2.38 -15.05
C PRO A 127 15.81 2.41 -13.71
N PRO A 128 16.39 1.85 -12.63
CA PRO A 128 15.78 1.93 -11.32
C PRO A 128 15.71 3.39 -10.84
N SER A 129 14.69 3.70 -10.05
CA SER A 129 14.49 5.07 -9.57
C SER A 129 13.82 5.10 -8.21
N TYR A 130 13.98 6.22 -7.50
CA TYR A 130 13.43 6.48 -6.17
C TYR A 130 12.67 7.80 -6.16
N GLU A 131 11.53 7.84 -5.49
CA GLU A 131 10.77 9.05 -5.22
C GLU A 131 10.09 8.94 -3.86
N GLN A 132 10.04 10.05 -3.10
CA GLN A 132 9.38 10.12 -1.80
C GLN A 132 8.71 11.48 -1.68
N LYS A 133 7.44 11.48 -1.25
CA LYS A 133 6.65 12.70 -1.02
C LYS A 133 5.84 12.59 0.25
N THR A 134 5.69 13.73 0.92
CA THR A 134 4.84 13.87 2.11
C THR A 134 3.43 14.26 1.70
N PHE A 135 2.43 13.58 2.26
CA PHE A 135 1.00 13.88 2.14
C PHE A 135 0.44 14.06 3.55
N VAL A 136 0.25 15.32 3.94
CA VAL A 136 -0.21 15.66 5.28
C VAL A 136 -1.68 15.26 5.49
N ASP A 137 -2.07 15.03 6.74
CA ASP A 137 -3.42 14.55 7.05
C ASP A 137 -4.53 15.49 6.58
N THR A 138 -4.28 16.80 6.59
CA THR A 138 -5.24 17.79 6.08
C THR A 138 -5.56 17.65 4.59
N GLU A 139 -4.68 17.03 3.80
CA GLU A 139 -4.92 16.74 2.38
C GLU A 139 -5.75 15.46 2.17
N LYS A 140 -5.88 14.62 3.21
CA LYS A 140 -6.56 13.32 3.17
C LYS A 140 -7.91 13.33 3.90
N GLN A 141 -8.16 14.36 4.72
CA GLN A 141 -9.34 14.42 5.58
C GLN A 141 -10.63 14.58 4.77
N GLY A 142 -11.49 13.56 4.80
CA GLY A 142 -12.77 13.51 4.09
C GLY A 142 -12.65 13.43 2.56
N VAL A 143 -11.46 13.16 2.03
CA VAL A 143 -11.20 13.06 0.59
C VAL A 143 -10.28 11.89 0.26
N LEU A 144 -10.35 11.40 -0.96
CA LEU A 144 -9.38 10.47 -1.53
C LEU A 144 -8.25 11.25 -2.20
N ARG A 145 -7.12 11.41 -1.50
CA ARG A 145 -5.92 12.05 -2.00
C ARG A 145 -5.13 11.09 -2.90
N LEU A 146 -4.93 11.44 -4.16
CA LEU A 146 -4.09 10.67 -5.07
C LEU A 146 -2.64 10.73 -4.60
N VAL A 147 -2.04 9.59 -4.26
CA VAL A 147 -0.68 9.50 -3.71
C VAL A 147 0.32 8.80 -4.64
N ALA A 148 -0.16 7.94 -5.55
CA ALA A 148 0.67 7.36 -6.62
C ALA A 148 -0.13 7.22 -7.91
N SER A 149 0.49 7.56 -9.06
CA SER A 149 -0.14 7.46 -10.38
C SER A 149 0.89 7.35 -11.52
N PRO A 150 0.49 6.90 -12.73
CA PRO A 150 1.39 6.77 -13.88
C PRO A 150 1.96 8.11 -14.38
N ASP A 151 1.20 9.17 -14.21
CA ASP A 151 1.44 10.51 -14.75
C ASP A 151 1.87 11.53 -13.69
N ALA A 152 2.07 11.10 -12.44
CA ALA A 152 2.35 11.97 -11.29
C ALA A 152 1.29 13.09 -11.11
N ALA A 153 0.04 12.83 -11.53
CA ALA A 153 -1.06 13.78 -11.44
C ALA A 153 -1.26 14.25 -9.99
N GLN A 154 -1.72 15.49 -9.83
CA GLN A 154 -1.97 16.12 -8.52
C GLN A 154 -0.77 16.06 -7.55
N GLY A 155 0.47 15.97 -8.07
CA GLY A 155 1.67 15.88 -7.25
C GLY A 155 1.90 14.51 -6.60
N SER A 156 1.21 13.45 -7.02
CA SER A 156 1.47 12.07 -6.58
C SER A 156 2.87 11.58 -6.95
N VAL A 157 3.37 10.54 -6.30
CA VAL A 157 4.59 9.85 -6.76
C VAL A 157 4.29 9.14 -8.08
N LYS A 158 5.29 9.13 -8.99
CA LYS A 158 5.14 8.46 -10.27
C LYS A 158 5.39 6.97 -10.14
N ILE A 159 4.48 6.14 -10.69
CA ILE A 159 4.67 4.70 -10.86
C ILE A 159 4.63 4.33 -12.36
N HIS A 160 5.34 3.28 -12.75
CA HIS A 160 5.37 2.78 -14.13
C HIS A 160 4.38 1.61 -14.31
N ALA A 161 3.18 1.77 -13.76
CA ALA A 161 2.11 0.79 -13.80
C ALA A 161 0.78 1.48 -14.11
N ASP A 162 -0.12 0.80 -14.81
CA ASP A 162 -1.49 1.29 -15.02
C ASP A 162 -2.32 1.07 -13.76
N ALA A 163 -2.00 1.85 -12.74
CA ALA A 163 -2.67 1.86 -11.45
C ALA A 163 -2.69 3.27 -10.85
N ARG A 164 -3.67 3.54 -10.01
CA ARG A 164 -3.72 4.73 -9.15
C ARG A 164 -3.94 4.30 -7.71
N MET A 165 -3.20 4.91 -6.80
CA MET A 165 -3.32 4.69 -5.37
C MET A 165 -3.74 5.99 -4.69
N TYR A 166 -4.78 5.89 -3.88
CA TYR A 166 -5.31 6.99 -3.08
C TYR A 166 -5.19 6.65 -1.59
N SER A 167 -5.01 7.68 -0.77
CA SER A 167 -5.09 7.60 0.70
C SER A 167 -6.16 8.56 1.20
N GLY A 168 -6.93 8.17 2.20
CA GLY A 168 -7.97 8.99 2.78
C GLY A 168 -8.15 8.75 4.27
N LEU A 169 -8.59 9.80 4.97
CA LEU A 169 -8.97 9.78 6.38
C LEU A 169 -10.46 10.16 6.48
N PHE A 170 -11.26 9.31 7.13
CA PHE A 170 -12.70 9.51 7.20
C PHE A 170 -13.21 9.33 8.63
N ASP A 171 -14.04 10.29 9.05
CA ASP A 171 -14.71 10.23 10.35
C ASP A 171 -16.12 10.84 10.25
N GLY A 172 -17.08 10.28 11.02
CA GLY A 172 -18.46 10.75 11.07
C GLY A 172 -19.19 10.68 9.72
N ASP A 173 -19.73 11.81 9.29
CA ASP A 173 -20.56 11.93 8.07
C ASP A 173 -19.75 12.15 6.78
N GLN A 174 -18.41 12.09 6.87
CA GLN A 174 -17.56 12.27 5.69
C GLN A 174 -17.75 11.12 4.69
N THR A 175 -17.84 11.45 3.42
CA THR A 175 -18.02 10.49 2.33
C THR A 175 -17.12 10.81 1.16
N ALA A 176 -16.78 9.78 0.38
CA ALA A 176 -16.08 9.97 -0.89
C ALA A 176 -16.57 8.95 -1.92
N THR A 177 -16.43 9.30 -3.19
CA THR A 177 -16.72 8.41 -4.30
C THR A 177 -15.57 8.45 -5.30
N LEU A 178 -15.10 7.29 -5.73
CA LEU A 178 -14.15 7.12 -6.82
C LEU A 178 -14.88 6.39 -7.97
N GLU A 179 -15.00 7.05 -9.11
CA GLU A 179 -15.51 6.40 -10.33
C GLU A 179 -14.45 5.47 -10.91
N LEU A 180 -14.83 4.23 -11.19
CA LEU A 180 -14.00 3.25 -11.86
C LEU A 180 -14.33 3.20 -13.35
N GLY A 181 -13.31 3.23 -14.20
CA GLY A 181 -13.48 3.02 -15.63
C GLY A 181 -13.98 1.61 -15.97
N ALA A 182 -14.53 1.44 -17.16
CA ALA A 182 -14.86 0.11 -17.67
C ALA A 182 -13.61 -0.78 -17.69
N ARG A 183 -13.75 -2.03 -17.25
CA ARG A 183 -12.62 -3.00 -17.12
C ARG A 183 -11.53 -2.56 -16.16
N ARG A 184 -11.92 -1.88 -15.07
CA ARG A 184 -11.01 -1.59 -13.94
C ARG A 184 -11.42 -2.45 -12.75
N LYS A 185 -10.42 -2.79 -11.94
CA LYS A 185 -10.61 -3.43 -10.62
C LYS A 185 -10.35 -2.41 -9.52
N GLY A 186 -11.21 -2.41 -8.52
CA GLY A 186 -10.99 -1.67 -7.29
C GLY A 186 -10.42 -2.58 -6.19
N TYR A 187 -9.52 -2.05 -5.38
CA TYR A 187 -9.11 -2.68 -4.14
C TYR A 187 -9.10 -1.62 -3.03
N VAL A 188 -9.78 -1.91 -1.94
CA VAL A 188 -9.84 -1.01 -0.78
C VAL A 188 -9.24 -1.74 0.40
N HIS A 189 -8.18 -1.19 0.99
CA HIS A 189 -7.55 -1.72 2.20
C HIS A 189 -7.79 -0.76 3.36
N LEU A 190 -8.51 -1.21 4.38
CA LEU A 190 -8.72 -0.40 5.59
C LEU A 190 -7.52 -0.57 6.52
N VAL A 191 -6.71 0.48 6.62
CA VAL A 191 -5.48 0.52 7.43
C VAL A 191 -5.81 0.50 8.92
N ARG A 192 -6.79 1.33 9.33
CA ARG A 192 -7.28 1.40 10.71
C ARG A 192 -8.71 1.94 10.77
N GLY A 193 -9.35 1.75 11.92
CA GLY A 193 -10.71 2.23 12.18
C GLY A 193 -11.79 1.32 11.63
N VAL A 194 -12.93 1.92 11.29
CA VAL A 194 -14.10 1.27 10.67
C VAL A 194 -14.54 2.13 9.50
N LEU A 195 -14.93 1.51 8.39
CA LEU A 195 -15.38 2.22 7.19
C LEU A 195 -16.40 1.37 6.43
N GLU A 196 -17.45 1.98 5.92
CA GLU A 196 -18.36 1.34 4.98
C GLU A 196 -17.88 1.57 3.54
N VAL A 197 -17.79 0.48 2.78
CA VAL A 197 -17.39 0.47 1.36
C VAL A 197 -18.50 -0.18 0.56
N ASN A 198 -19.16 0.55 -0.33
CA ASN A 198 -20.30 0.07 -1.13
C ASN A 198 -21.36 -0.70 -0.30
N GLY A 199 -21.70 -0.20 0.90
CA GLY A 199 -22.65 -0.82 1.81
C GLY A 199 -22.09 -1.98 2.67
N THR A 200 -20.81 -2.32 2.54
CA THR A 200 -20.14 -3.35 3.34
C THR A 200 -19.22 -2.71 4.37
N VAL A 201 -19.38 -3.08 5.64
CA VAL A 201 -18.55 -2.56 6.74
C VAL A 201 -17.23 -3.32 6.81
N LEU A 202 -16.11 -2.59 6.79
CA LEU A 202 -14.76 -3.07 6.97
C LEU A 202 -14.24 -2.71 8.37
N GLN A 203 -13.41 -3.58 8.94
CA GLN A 203 -12.61 -3.37 10.14
C GLN A 203 -11.14 -3.22 9.77
N SER A 204 -10.30 -2.73 10.70
CA SER A 204 -8.85 -2.58 10.48
C SER A 204 -8.21 -3.84 9.93
N GLY A 205 -7.48 -3.71 8.83
CA GLY A 205 -6.80 -4.79 8.12
C GLY A 205 -7.68 -5.58 7.14
N ASP A 206 -9.00 -5.31 7.09
CA ASP A 206 -9.88 -5.88 6.08
C ASP A 206 -9.64 -5.24 4.71
N ALA A 207 -10.06 -5.93 3.67
CA ALA A 207 -10.07 -5.40 2.32
C ALA A 207 -11.37 -5.73 1.57
N ALA A 208 -11.77 -4.81 0.69
CA ALA A 208 -12.82 -5.03 -0.30
C ALA A 208 -12.19 -5.15 -1.70
N LEU A 209 -12.48 -6.24 -2.38
CA LEU A 209 -12.09 -6.51 -3.76
C LEU A 209 -13.29 -6.24 -4.66
N LEU A 210 -13.15 -5.29 -5.60
CA LEU A 210 -14.26 -4.85 -6.45
C LEU A 210 -13.92 -5.11 -7.93
N HIS A 211 -14.82 -5.80 -8.62
CA HIS A 211 -14.78 -5.96 -10.07
C HIS A 211 -16.18 -5.78 -10.65
N GLU A 212 -16.25 -5.26 -11.88
CA GLU A 212 -17.51 -4.93 -12.52
C GLU A 212 -18.37 -3.96 -11.68
N GLU A 213 -17.72 -3.11 -10.89
CA GLU A 213 -18.34 -2.03 -10.14
C GLU A 213 -18.00 -0.70 -10.82
N PRO A 214 -18.99 0.16 -11.06
CA PRO A 214 -18.74 1.44 -11.71
C PRO A 214 -18.08 2.45 -10.78
N ARG A 215 -18.13 2.22 -9.47
CA ARG A 215 -17.61 3.14 -8.46
C ARG A 215 -17.32 2.46 -7.13
N ILE A 216 -16.48 3.12 -6.35
CA ILE A 216 -16.21 2.84 -4.94
C ILE A 216 -16.81 3.98 -4.14
N THR A 217 -17.70 3.68 -3.19
CA THR A 217 -18.27 4.67 -2.26
C THR A 217 -17.78 4.38 -0.86
N LEU A 218 -17.34 5.42 -0.15
CA LEU A 218 -16.86 5.37 1.24
C LEU A 218 -17.78 6.21 2.11
N ALA A 219 -18.23 5.68 3.23
CA ALA A 219 -19.12 6.35 4.17
C ALA A 219 -18.97 5.80 5.59
N HIS A 220 -19.59 6.48 6.57
CA HIS A 220 -19.69 6.04 7.96
C HIS A 220 -18.35 5.66 8.59
N GLY A 221 -17.30 6.47 8.27
CA GLY A 221 -15.98 6.29 8.84
C GLY A 221 -15.96 6.53 10.35
N LYS A 222 -15.16 5.76 11.07
CA LYS A 222 -14.82 5.99 12.48
C LYS A 222 -13.32 5.81 12.63
N ASP A 223 -12.61 6.93 12.83
CA ASP A 223 -11.14 6.97 12.88
C ASP A 223 -10.50 6.18 11.72
N ALA A 224 -11.12 6.23 10.55
CA ALA A 224 -10.76 5.40 9.41
C ALA A 224 -9.60 6.00 8.64
N GLU A 225 -8.57 5.17 8.38
CA GLU A 225 -7.52 5.42 7.40
C GLU A 225 -7.58 4.33 6.33
N VAL A 226 -7.67 4.73 5.07
CA VAL A 226 -7.93 3.81 3.96
C VAL A 226 -6.98 4.06 2.79
N LEU A 227 -6.55 2.97 2.16
CA LEU A 227 -5.91 2.99 0.85
C LEU A 227 -6.90 2.44 -0.19
N VAL A 228 -7.06 3.16 -1.29
CA VAL A 228 -7.92 2.78 -2.40
C VAL A 228 -7.08 2.69 -3.67
N PHE A 229 -7.23 1.59 -4.37
CA PHE A 229 -6.52 1.33 -5.62
C PHE A 229 -7.51 1.20 -6.77
N ASP A 230 -7.22 1.92 -7.86
CA ASP A 230 -7.83 1.78 -9.18
C ASP A 230 -6.80 1.07 -10.07
N LEU A 231 -7.10 -0.16 -10.45
CA LEU A 231 -6.15 -1.11 -11.03
C LEU A 231 -6.55 -1.54 -12.43
N GLN A 232 -5.56 -1.87 -13.25
CA GLN A 232 -5.77 -2.60 -14.49
C GLN A 232 -6.37 -3.98 -14.19
N ASP A 233 -7.36 -4.41 -15.01
CA ASP A 233 -7.94 -5.76 -14.93
C ASP A 233 -7.00 -6.82 -15.52
#